data_8bd5c12255805d0c8a0de6a72cdff210
#
_entry.id   8bd5c12255805d0c8a0de6a72cdff210
#
_cell.length_a   1.000
_cell.length_b   1.000
_cell.length_c   1.000
_cell.angle_alpha   90.00
_cell.angle_beta   90.00
_cell.angle_gamma   90.00
#
_symmetry.space_group_name_H-M   'P 1'
#
loop_
_entity.id
_entity.type
_entity.pdbx_description
1 polymer ?
#
loop_
_entity_poly.entity_id
_entity_poly.type
_entity_poly.pdbx_seq_one_letter_code
_entity_poly.pdbx_strand_id
1 'polypeptide(L)'
;VNDELYISGRGNFTFNRNKVLYDDKPSQQWPYLNDVGFPMDQHRGLVAIGLFESEKDIANSPTQTFGPVRPGDIKYRDIDGNGIIDSNDRVPMGYTTIPEINYGFGVSLRWRRFDLSVFFQGATHVGRMIGGSQVYGSDGSILSLGNFYEEVAENRWTEWNPDPNAKYPRMWMSAFDNNKQQSSY
;
A
#
# COMPACT_ATOMS: atom_id res chain seq x y z
N VAL A 1 12.98 39.25 -29.97
CA VAL A 1 11.64 38.71 -29.63
C VAL A 1 10.65 39.50 -30.51
N ASN A 2 9.89 38.77 -31.32
CA ASN A 2 8.88 39.37 -32.17
C ASN A 2 7.71 39.78 -31.26
N ASP A 3 7.19 40.98 -31.32
CA ASP A 3 6.08 41.47 -30.47
C ASP A 3 4.81 40.61 -30.57
N GLU A 4 4.76 39.72 -31.53
CA GLU A 4 3.64 38.80 -31.77
C GLU A 4 3.74 37.46 -31.01
N LEU A 5 4.92 37.08 -30.51
CA LEU A 5 5.15 35.80 -29.87
C LEU A 5 5.88 35.99 -28.55
N TYR A 6 5.26 35.48 -27.46
CA TYR A 6 5.85 35.42 -26.13
C TYR A 6 5.77 34.00 -25.61
N ILE A 7 6.91 33.46 -25.15
CA ILE A 7 7.02 32.14 -24.56
C ILE A 7 7.64 32.29 -23.18
N SER A 8 7.01 31.72 -22.16
CA SER A 8 7.57 31.64 -20.83
C SER A 8 7.53 30.20 -20.30
N GLY A 9 8.60 29.80 -19.64
CA GLY A 9 8.70 28.53 -18.91
C GLY A 9 8.82 28.77 -17.41
N ARG A 10 8.19 27.92 -16.63
CA ARG A 10 8.33 27.89 -15.15
C ARG A 10 8.50 26.47 -14.67
N GLY A 11 9.25 26.30 -13.60
CA GLY A 11 9.42 24.99 -12.98
C GLY A 11 9.80 25.12 -11.52
N ASN A 12 9.43 24.12 -10.77
CA ASN A 12 9.87 23.94 -9.39
C ASN A 12 10.21 22.49 -9.13
N PHE A 13 11.14 22.26 -8.24
CA PHE A 13 11.53 20.94 -7.77
C PHE A 13 11.86 21.03 -6.29
N THR A 14 11.34 20.10 -5.50
CA THR A 14 11.60 20.01 -4.06
C THR A 14 11.94 18.57 -3.72
N PHE A 15 13.00 18.37 -2.97
CA PHE A 15 13.37 17.09 -2.38
C PHE A 15 13.50 17.23 -0.88
N ASN A 16 12.74 16.41 -0.14
CA ASN A 16 12.77 16.37 1.33
C ASN A 16 12.87 14.91 1.79
N ARG A 17 13.79 14.64 2.69
CA ARG A 17 13.89 13.33 3.34
C ARG A 17 14.21 13.52 4.82
N ASN A 18 13.54 12.76 5.66
CA ASN A 18 13.83 12.70 7.08
C ASN A 18 14.30 11.30 7.48
N LYS A 19 14.91 11.22 8.65
CA LYS A 19 15.36 9.97 9.25
C LYS A 19 15.33 10.11 10.77
N VAL A 20 14.74 9.15 11.45
CA VAL A 20 14.80 9.07 12.92
C VAL A 20 16.24 8.72 13.33
N LEU A 21 16.87 9.57 14.11
CA LEU A 21 18.23 9.37 14.61
C LEU A 21 18.23 8.78 16.01
N TYR A 22 17.23 9.08 16.81
CA TYR A 22 17.11 8.62 18.18
C TYR A 22 15.62 8.40 18.51
N ASP A 23 15.32 7.32 19.21
CA ASP A 23 14.01 7.00 19.79
C ASP A 23 14.25 6.44 21.19
N ASP A 24 13.51 6.94 22.18
CA ASP A 24 13.60 6.54 23.60
C ASP A 24 12.85 5.24 23.90
N LYS A 25 12.38 4.53 22.85
CA LYS A 25 11.74 3.23 23.01
C LYS A 25 12.77 2.14 23.29
N PRO A 26 12.42 1.11 24.07
CA PRO A 26 13.25 -0.06 24.22
C PRO A 26 13.60 -0.68 22.85
N SER A 27 14.86 -1.07 22.70
CA SER A 27 15.32 -1.75 21.48
C SER A 27 14.51 -3.03 21.25
N GLN A 28 14.01 -3.16 20.03
CA GLN A 28 13.28 -4.36 19.61
C GLN A 28 14.26 -5.52 19.36
N GLN A 29 13.76 -6.75 19.46
CA GLN A 29 14.54 -7.95 19.20
C GLN A 29 15.14 -7.97 17.80
N TRP A 30 14.37 -7.51 16.81
CA TRP A 30 14.76 -7.47 15.41
C TRP A 30 15.04 -6.03 14.94
N PRO A 31 16.19 -5.77 14.28
CA PRO A 31 16.57 -4.43 13.85
C PRO A 31 15.53 -3.74 12.95
N TYR A 32 14.82 -4.49 12.12
CA TYR A 32 13.81 -3.96 11.22
C TYR A 32 12.52 -3.48 11.94
N LEU A 33 12.35 -3.84 13.22
CA LEU A 33 11.23 -3.36 14.04
C LEU A 33 11.54 -2.01 14.72
N ASN A 34 12.80 -1.59 14.76
CA ASN A 34 13.16 -0.29 15.33
C ASN A 34 12.81 0.85 14.38
N ASP A 35 12.47 2.01 14.92
CA ASP A 35 12.18 3.22 14.13
C ASP A 35 13.45 3.98 13.74
N VAL A 36 14.52 3.83 14.51
CA VAL A 36 15.83 4.46 14.23
C VAL A 36 16.38 3.96 12.91
N GLY A 37 16.73 4.91 12.04
CA GLY A 37 17.23 4.63 10.71
C GLY A 37 16.20 4.73 9.59
N PHE A 38 14.93 4.77 9.93
CA PHE A 38 13.82 4.92 8.98
C PHE A 38 13.23 6.34 9.01
N PRO A 39 12.48 6.74 7.98
CA PRO A 39 11.70 7.97 8.01
C PRO A 39 10.67 7.95 9.15
N MET A 40 10.32 9.13 9.67
CA MET A 40 9.16 9.30 10.53
C MET A 40 7.91 8.87 9.73
N ASP A 41 6.97 8.20 10.39
CA ASP A 41 5.76 7.65 9.76
C ASP A 41 6.03 6.58 8.68
N GLN A 42 7.14 5.84 8.80
CA GLN A 42 7.41 4.70 7.95
C GLN A 42 6.28 3.68 8.04
N HIS A 43 5.66 3.37 6.90
CA HIS A 43 4.69 2.28 6.82
C HIS A 43 5.35 0.95 7.12
N ARG A 44 4.68 0.14 7.93
CA ARG A 44 5.10 -1.22 8.28
C ARG A 44 3.96 -2.18 8.02
N GLY A 45 4.27 -3.32 7.43
CA GLY A 45 3.27 -4.30 7.10
C GLY A 45 3.86 -5.68 6.87
N LEU A 46 2.99 -6.65 6.68
CA LEU A 46 3.34 -8.01 6.37
C LEU A 46 3.67 -8.16 4.88
N VAL A 47 4.63 -9.00 4.56
CA VAL A 47 4.96 -9.31 3.16
C VAL A 47 4.02 -10.39 2.66
N ALA A 48 3.06 -10.04 1.82
CA ALA A 48 2.21 -11.01 1.15
C ALA A 48 3.00 -11.77 0.08
N ILE A 49 2.80 -13.08 0.01
CA ILE A 49 3.43 -13.98 -0.97
C ILE A 49 2.40 -14.65 -1.89
N GLY A 50 1.16 -14.20 -1.85
CA GLY A 50 0.05 -14.70 -2.66
C GLY A 50 -1.18 -15.00 -1.83
N LEU A 51 -2.05 -15.83 -2.37
CA LEU A 51 -3.22 -16.34 -1.68
C LEU A 51 -3.03 -17.84 -1.37
N PHE A 52 -3.66 -18.33 -0.30
CA PHE A 52 -3.70 -19.77 -0.05
C PHE A 52 -4.49 -20.48 -1.14
N GLU A 53 -3.90 -21.51 -1.73
CA GLU A 53 -4.52 -22.25 -2.83
C GLU A 53 -5.42 -23.38 -2.33
N SER A 54 -5.09 -24.00 -1.19
CA SER A 54 -5.77 -25.17 -0.66
C SER A 54 -5.56 -25.35 0.85
N GLU A 55 -6.38 -26.18 1.48
CA GLU A 55 -6.19 -26.60 2.88
C GLU A 55 -4.83 -27.29 3.11
N LYS A 56 -4.31 -28.00 2.10
CA LYS A 56 -2.98 -28.61 2.15
C LYS A 56 -1.89 -27.53 2.14
N ASP A 57 -2.06 -26.47 1.38
CA ASP A 57 -1.13 -25.33 1.38
C ASP A 57 -1.14 -24.63 2.73
N ILE A 58 -2.30 -24.43 3.34
CA ILE A 58 -2.42 -23.88 4.69
C ILE A 58 -1.70 -24.75 5.71
N ALA A 59 -1.93 -26.07 5.69
CA ALA A 59 -1.31 -27.01 6.63
C ALA A 59 0.23 -27.07 6.52
N ASN A 60 0.79 -26.72 5.36
CA ASN A 60 2.24 -26.70 5.11
C ASN A 60 2.87 -25.29 5.24
N SER A 61 2.11 -24.31 5.66
CA SER A 61 2.55 -22.91 5.78
C SER A 61 2.67 -22.51 7.25
N PRO A 62 3.45 -21.46 7.56
CA PRO A 62 3.47 -20.88 8.89
C PRO A 62 2.08 -20.49 9.38
N THR A 63 1.83 -20.68 10.67
CA THR A 63 0.54 -20.37 11.28
C THR A 63 0.30 -18.86 11.35
N GLN A 64 -0.77 -18.37 10.74
CA GLN A 64 -1.15 -16.93 10.82
C GLN A 64 -2.04 -16.69 12.05
N THR A 65 -1.66 -15.71 12.89
CA THR A 65 -2.32 -15.47 14.19
C THR A 65 -3.52 -14.52 14.11
N PHE A 66 -3.81 -13.97 12.92
CA PHE A 66 -4.86 -12.97 12.72
C PHE A 66 -6.26 -13.56 12.48
N GLY A 67 -6.44 -14.83 12.75
CA GLY A 67 -7.70 -15.56 12.64
C GLY A 67 -7.59 -16.85 11.80
N PRO A 68 -8.65 -17.65 11.74
CA PRO A 68 -8.66 -18.87 10.95
C PRO A 68 -8.63 -18.55 9.47
N VAL A 69 -7.64 -19.07 8.75
CA VAL A 69 -7.47 -18.86 7.31
C VAL A 69 -8.08 -19.99 6.49
N ARG A 70 -8.45 -19.69 5.25
CA ARG A 70 -9.00 -20.63 4.25
C ARG A 70 -8.40 -20.34 2.88
N PRO A 71 -8.57 -21.23 1.90
CA PRO A 71 -8.18 -20.94 0.52
C PRO A 71 -8.75 -19.61 0.02
N GLY A 72 -7.93 -18.81 -0.65
CA GLY A 72 -8.25 -17.46 -1.09
C GLY A 72 -7.95 -16.33 -0.09
N ASP A 73 -7.52 -16.64 1.13
CA ASP A 73 -7.00 -15.65 2.07
C ASP A 73 -5.53 -15.33 1.78
N ILE A 74 -5.09 -14.13 2.19
CA ILE A 74 -3.73 -13.67 1.97
C ILE A 74 -2.75 -14.52 2.80
N LYS A 75 -1.73 -15.02 2.14
CA LYS A 75 -0.61 -15.76 2.70
C LYS A 75 0.57 -14.83 2.92
N TYR A 76 1.07 -14.77 4.14
CA TYR A 76 2.18 -13.90 4.52
C TYR A 76 3.49 -14.69 4.70
N ARG A 77 4.58 -13.96 4.54
CA ARG A 77 5.93 -14.48 4.75
C ARG A 77 6.32 -14.41 6.21
N ASP A 78 6.83 -15.50 6.73
CA ASP A 78 7.53 -15.57 8.01
C ASP A 78 8.93 -14.93 7.83
N ILE A 79 9.15 -13.81 8.50
CA ILE A 79 10.37 -13.01 8.37
C ILE A 79 11.41 -13.43 9.40
N ASP A 80 10.99 -13.77 10.62
CA ASP A 80 11.89 -14.17 11.70
C ASP A 80 12.15 -15.67 11.73
N GLY A 81 11.42 -16.47 10.95
CA GLY A 81 11.63 -17.90 10.77
C GLY A 81 11.13 -18.76 11.93
N ASN A 82 10.19 -18.24 12.73
CA ASN A 82 9.71 -18.93 13.93
C ASN A 82 8.52 -19.89 13.65
N GLY A 83 7.99 -19.92 12.41
CA GLY A 83 6.85 -20.71 11.99
C GLY A 83 5.49 -20.10 12.32
N ILE A 84 5.46 -18.85 12.80
CA ILE A 84 4.26 -18.13 13.21
C ILE A 84 4.28 -16.75 12.56
N ILE A 85 3.20 -16.35 11.92
CA ILE A 85 3.04 -15.00 11.38
C ILE A 85 2.32 -14.12 12.41
N ASP A 86 3.04 -13.13 12.92
CA ASP A 86 2.54 -12.21 13.94
C ASP A 86 3.04 -10.75 13.72
N SER A 87 3.03 -9.95 14.76
CA SER A 87 3.50 -8.56 14.70
C SER A 87 5.01 -8.43 14.45
N ASN A 88 5.79 -9.48 14.74
CA ASN A 88 7.24 -9.49 14.54
C ASN A 88 7.63 -9.62 13.07
N ASP A 89 6.71 -10.08 12.21
CA ASP A 89 6.93 -10.20 10.77
C ASP A 89 6.65 -8.89 10.01
N ARG A 90 6.29 -7.81 10.70
CA ARG A 90 6.05 -6.52 10.05
C ARG A 90 7.36 -5.84 9.71
N VAL A 91 7.55 -5.58 8.43
CA VAL A 91 8.75 -4.92 7.90
C VAL A 91 8.43 -3.52 7.39
N PRO A 92 9.44 -2.62 7.31
CA PRO A 92 9.27 -1.33 6.64
C PRO A 92 8.88 -1.53 5.18
N MET A 93 7.86 -0.80 4.72
CA MET A 93 7.30 -0.93 3.37
C MET A 93 7.37 0.40 2.63
N GLY A 94 8.01 0.38 1.46
CA GLY A 94 8.00 1.50 0.52
C GLY A 94 8.32 2.85 1.13
N TYR A 95 7.62 3.86 0.66
CA TYR A 95 7.74 5.25 1.11
C TYR A 95 6.63 5.64 2.09
N THR A 96 6.81 6.75 2.79
CA THR A 96 5.78 7.34 3.66
C THR A 96 4.66 7.98 2.82
N THR A 97 3.57 8.41 3.46
CA THR A 97 2.50 9.17 2.79
C THR A 97 2.92 10.57 2.38
N ILE A 98 4.03 11.08 2.92
CA ILE A 98 4.57 12.39 2.56
C ILE A 98 5.57 12.20 1.42
N PRO A 99 5.33 12.82 0.24
CA PRO A 99 6.24 12.68 -0.89
C PRO A 99 7.61 13.25 -0.56
N GLU A 100 8.68 12.51 -0.90
CA GLU A 100 10.03 13.05 -0.85
C GLU A 100 10.32 14.03 -1.99
N ILE A 101 9.72 13.81 -3.16
CA ILE A 101 9.93 14.61 -4.35
C ILE A 101 8.60 15.22 -4.79
N ASN A 102 8.58 16.54 -4.93
CA ASN A 102 7.52 17.28 -5.59
C ASN A 102 8.12 18.09 -6.73
N TYR A 103 7.49 18.05 -7.88
CA TYR A 103 7.93 18.79 -9.05
C TYR A 103 6.75 19.40 -9.80
N GLY A 104 7.03 20.50 -10.48
CA GLY A 104 6.10 21.10 -11.40
C GLY A 104 6.83 21.82 -12.51
N PHE A 105 6.29 21.77 -13.71
CA PHE A 105 6.78 22.53 -14.84
C PHE A 105 5.65 22.95 -15.74
N GLY A 106 5.81 24.11 -16.35
CA GLY A 106 4.79 24.64 -17.25
C GLY A 106 5.36 25.55 -18.29
N VAL A 107 4.64 25.65 -19.39
CA VAL A 107 4.95 26.53 -20.51
C VAL A 107 3.72 27.37 -20.81
N SER A 108 3.94 28.67 -21.01
CA SER A 108 2.91 29.59 -21.47
C SER A 108 3.36 30.20 -22.80
N LEU A 109 2.48 30.16 -23.76
CA LEU A 109 2.66 30.67 -25.10
C LEU A 109 1.58 31.73 -25.35
N ARG A 110 1.99 32.95 -25.72
CA ARG A 110 1.11 33.95 -26.27
C ARG A 110 1.53 34.25 -27.70
N TRP A 111 0.62 34.05 -28.61
CA TRP A 111 0.83 34.37 -30.03
C TRP A 111 -0.35 35.16 -30.57
N ARG A 112 -0.09 36.43 -30.88
CA ARG A 112 -1.13 37.38 -31.33
C ARG A 112 -2.29 37.45 -30.32
N ARG A 113 -3.46 36.87 -30.69
CA ARG A 113 -4.69 36.84 -29.87
C ARG A 113 -4.90 35.48 -29.17
N PHE A 114 -3.95 34.55 -29.30
CA PHE A 114 -4.04 33.23 -28.69
C PHE A 114 -3.12 33.16 -27.49
N ASP A 115 -3.65 32.68 -26.36
CA ASP A 115 -2.93 32.35 -25.17
C ASP A 115 -3.13 30.86 -24.88
N LEU A 116 -2.03 30.11 -24.70
CA LEU A 116 -2.02 28.72 -24.27
C LEU A 116 -1.10 28.59 -23.06
N SER A 117 -1.58 28.01 -21.99
CA SER A 117 -0.77 27.66 -20.84
C SER A 117 -1.01 26.21 -20.43
N VAL A 118 0.07 25.46 -20.28
CA VAL A 118 0.04 24.06 -19.81
C VAL A 118 0.94 23.97 -18.59
N PHE A 119 0.44 23.31 -17.56
CA PHE A 119 1.20 23.08 -16.34
C PHE A 119 1.05 21.62 -15.91
N PHE A 120 2.18 20.98 -15.62
CA PHE A 120 2.27 19.64 -15.09
C PHE A 120 2.81 19.71 -13.68
N GLN A 121 2.23 18.93 -12.79
CA GLN A 121 2.77 18.73 -11.44
C GLN A 121 2.70 17.26 -11.06
N GLY A 122 3.62 16.83 -10.22
CA GLY A 122 3.65 15.47 -9.75
C GLY A 122 4.39 15.35 -8.43
N ALA A 123 4.16 14.21 -7.80
CA ALA A 123 4.85 13.79 -6.61
C ALA A 123 5.35 12.37 -6.81
N THR A 124 6.52 12.05 -6.25
CA THR A 124 7.08 10.70 -6.29
C THR A 124 7.83 10.38 -5.00
N HIS A 125 8.25 9.14 -4.83
CA HIS A 125 8.72 8.63 -3.54
C HIS A 125 7.65 8.86 -2.45
N VAL A 126 6.44 8.42 -2.77
CA VAL A 126 5.28 8.48 -1.87
C VAL A 126 4.60 7.11 -1.84
N GLY A 127 4.26 6.64 -0.66
CA GLY A 127 3.50 5.43 -0.44
C GLY A 127 2.06 5.75 -0.02
N ARG A 128 1.13 4.92 -0.41
CA ARG A 128 -0.24 4.98 0.08
C ARG A 128 -0.74 3.58 0.36
N MET A 129 -1.25 3.38 1.57
CA MET A 129 -1.98 2.16 1.89
C MET A 129 -3.38 2.24 1.28
N ILE A 130 -3.70 1.25 0.47
CA ILE A 130 -5.07 1.09 -0.06
C ILE A 130 -5.86 0.30 0.97
N GLY A 131 -7.00 0.80 1.36
CA GLY A 131 -7.83 0.17 2.37
C GLY A 131 -9.17 0.87 2.51
N GLY A 132 -9.89 0.50 3.54
CA GLY A 132 -11.20 1.06 3.85
C GLY A 132 -12.32 0.04 3.71
N SER A 133 -13.50 0.42 4.20
CA SER A 133 -14.66 -0.45 4.24
C SER A 133 -15.14 -0.91 2.86
N GLN A 134 -14.85 -0.14 1.81
CA GLN A 134 -15.22 -0.47 0.43
C GLN A 134 -14.33 -1.55 -0.20
N VAL A 135 -13.18 -1.84 0.42
CA VAL A 135 -12.23 -2.86 -0.07
C VAL A 135 -12.32 -4.13 0.78
N TYR A 136 -12.28 -3.98 2.10
CA TYR A 136 -12.21 -5.13 3.03
C TYR A 136 -13.41 -5.22 3.99
N GLY A 137 -14.37 -4.30 3.91
CA GLY A 137 -15.38 -4.14 4.96
C GLY A 137 -14.81 -3.42 6.20
N SER A 138 -15.67 -2.90 7.08
CA SER A 138 -15.22 -2.23 8.30
C SER A 138 -14.58 -3.18 9.31
N ASP A 139 -15.04 -4.42 9.34
CA ASP A 139 -14.59 -5.51 10.22
C ASP A 139 -13.97 -6.70 9.46
N GLY A 140 -13.71 -6.55 8.16
CA GLY A 140 -13.20 -7.60 7.30
C GLY A 140 -14.28 -8.50 6.69
N SER A 141 -15.56 -8.18 6.88
CA SER A 141 -16.68 -8.99 6.35
C SER A 141 -17.49 -8.23 5.32
N ILE A 142 -18.19 -8.99 4.45
CA ILE A 142 -19.15 -8.45 3.47
C ILE A 142 -20.44 -7.96 4.13
N LEU A 143 -20.69 -8.34 5.38
CA LEU A 143 -21.88 -7.93 6.13
C LEU A 143 -21.68 -6.60 6.85
N SER A 144 -20.46 -6.06 6.86
CA SER A 144 -20.20 -4.75 7.45
C SER A 144 -20.88 -3.63 6.65
N LEU A 145 -21.21 -2.56 7.32
CA LEU A 145 -21.90 -1.41 6.73
C LEU A 145 -21.09 -0.82 5.56
N GLY A 146 -21.72 -0.68 4.42
CA GLY A 146 -21.18 -0.05 3.23
C GLY A 146 -21.25 -0.93 1.99
N ASN A 147 -21.09 -0.30 0.83
CA ASN A 147 -21.00 -0.99 -0.45
C ASN A 147 -19.53 -1.22 -0.80
N PHE A 148 -19.25 -2.35 -1.46
CA PHE A 148 -17.95 -2.60 -2.06
C PHE A 148 -17.84 -1.93 -3.42
N TYR A 149 -16.61 -1.60 -3.82
CA TYR A 149 -16.36 -1.21 -5.20
C TYR A 149 -16.63 -2.39 -6.14
N GLU A 150 -17.24 -2.12 -7.29
CA GLU A 150 -17.50 -3.11 -8.33
C GLU A 150 -16.21 -3.86 -8.72
N GLU A 151 -15.12 -3.13 -8.89
CA GLU A 151 -13.82 -3.71 -9.18
C GLU A 151 -13.35 -4.75 -8.15
N VAL A 152 -13.61 -4.53 -6.86
CA VAL A 152 -13.29 -5.50 -5.80
C VAL A 152 -14.20 -6.72 -5.91
N ALA A 153 -15.49 -6.49 -6.17
CA ALA A 153 -16.48 -7.56 -6.30
C ALA A 153 -16.19 -8.48 -7.48
N GLU A 154 -15.70 -7.93 -8.60
CA GLU A 154 -15.43 -8.68 -9.83
C GLU A 154 -14.06 -9.37 -9.84
N ASN A 155 -13.05 -8.75 -9.24
CA ASN A 155 -11.66 -9.21 -9.32
C ASN A 155 -11.15 -9.90 -8.04
N ARG A 156 -12.04 -10.26 -7.12
CA ARG A 156 -11.67 -11.01 -5.93
C ARG A 156 -11.58 -12.51 -6.20
N TRP A 157 -10.83 -13.18 -5.39
CA TRP A 157 -10.88 -14.64 -5.29
C TRP A 157 -12.29 -15.12 -4.87
N THR A 158 -12.77 -16.16 -5.53
CA THR A 158 -14.04 -16.81 -5.18
C THR A 158 -13.90 -18.33 -5.32
N GLU A 159 -14.75 -19.08 -4.63
CA GLU A 159 -14.78 -20.54 -4.75
C GLU A 159 -15.20 -21.01 -6.17
N TRP A 160 -15.90 -20.15 -6.92
CA TRP A 160 -16.31 -20.40 -8.31
C TRP A 160 -15.20 -20.11 -9.32
N ASN A 161 -14.29 -19.22 -8.95
CA ASN A 161 -13.11 -18.84 -9.73
C ASN A 161 -11.91 -18.72 -8.77
N PRO A 162 -11.28 -19.86 -8.43
CA PRO A 162 -10.17 -19.91 -7.47
C PRO A 162 -8.86 -19.51 -8.14
N ASP A 163 -8.73 -18.24 -8.55
CA ASP A 163 -7.51 -17.71 -9.13
C ASP A 163 -6.50 -17.33 -8.03
N PRO A 164 -5.34 -18.00 -7.95
CA PRO A 164 -4.30 -17.68 -6.97
C PRO A 164 -3.66 -16.29 -7.20
N ASN A 165 -3.87 -15.70 -8.38
CA ASN A 165 -3.39 -14.36 -8.75
C ASN A 165 -4.53 -13.31 -8.74
N ALA A 166 -5.67 -13.62 -8.12
CA ALA A 166 -6.76 -12.67 -8.02
C ALA A 166 -6.27 -11.35 -7.39
N LYS A 167 -6.71 -10.23 -7.91
CA LYS A 167 -6.30 -8.88 -7.47
C LYS A 167 -6.71 -8.58 -6.02
N TYR A 168 -7.75 -9.24 -5.53
CA TYR A 168 -8.27 -9.09 -4.17
C TYR A 168 -8.50 -10.48 -3.55
N PRO A 169 -8.27 -10.62 -2.23
CA PRO A 169 -8.50 -11.89 -1.55
C PRO A 169 -9.99 -12.23 -1.47
N ARG A 170 -10.27 -13.40 -0.93
CA ARG A 170 -11.64 -13.79 -0.62
C ARG A 170 -12.26 -12.84 0.41
N MET A 171 -13.58 -12.69 0.36
CA MET A 171 -14.34 -11.97 1.36
C MET A 171 -14.96 -12.94 2.36
N TRP A 172 -15.09 -12.51 3.60
CA TRP A 172 -15.68 -13.26 4.70
C TRP A 172 -17.07 -12.77 5.03
N MET A 173 -17.91 -13.68 5.55
CA MET A 173 -19.27 -13.36 6.02
C MET A 173 -19.30 -12.86 7.46
N SER A 174 -18.24 -13.05 8.22
CA SER A 174 -18.07 -12.61 9.60
C SER A 174 -16.79 -11.79 9.75
N ALA A 175 -16.65 -11.09 10.86
CA ALA A 175 -15.45 -10.32 11.17
C ALA A 175 -14.18 -11.16 10.99
N PHE A 176 -13.22 -10.64 10.23
CA PHE A 176 -12.01 -11.33 9.88
C PHE A 176 -10.84 -10.37 9.68
N ASP A 177 -9.75 -10.59 10.38
CA ASP A 177 -8.64 -9.65 10.44
C ASP A 177 -7.47 -9.98 9.53
N ASN A 178 -7.29 -11.24 9.10
CA ASN A 178 -6.12 -11.64 8.30
C ASN A 178 -5.95 -10.79 7.04
N ASN A 179 -7.01 -10.68 6.23
CA ASN A 179 -6.94 -9.95 4.96
C ASN A 179 -6.95 -8.41 5.12
N LYS A 180 -7.19 -7.90 6.33
CA LYS A 180 -7.14 -6.47 6.66
C LYS A 180 -5.78 -6.00 7.15
N GLN A 181 -4.85 -6.90 7.37
CA GLN A 181 -3.52 -6.51 7.85
C GLN A 181 -2.84 -5.60 6.82
N GLN A 182 -2.14 -4.57 7.32
CA GLN A 182 -1.26 -3.81 6.44
C GLN A 182 -0.24 -4.74 5.81
N SER A 183 -0.22 -4.80 4.48
CA SER A 183 0.61 -5.74 3.74
C SER A 183 0.98 -5.21 2.36
N SER A 184 1.78 -5.97 1.65
CA SER A 184 2.18 -5.71 0.26
C SER A 184 1.19 -6.27 -0.77
N TYR A 185 0.05 -6.78 -0.33
CA TYR A 185 -0.99 -7.31 -1.23
C TYR A 185 -1.78 -6.19 -1.86
#